data_fe39794ce07b0cc242ed058652714927
#
_entry.id   fe39794ce07b0cc242ed058652714927
#
_cell.length_a   1.000
_cell.length_b   1.000
_cell.length_c   1.000
_cell.angle_alpha   90.00
_cell.angle_beta   90.00
_cell.angle_gamma   90.00
#
_symmetry.space_group_name_H-M   'P 1'
#
loop_
_entity.id
_entity.type
_entity.pdbx_description
1 polymer ?
#
loop_
_entity_poly.entity_id
_entity_poly.type
_entity_poly.pdbx_seq_one_letter_code
_entity_poly.pdbx_strand_id
1 'polypeptide(L)'
;MTNWNAPFRSKLTSSAAKPINSRVVIPGSKSVTNRALILAAIATTPSRLRRPLSSRDADLMVKGLRALGCEIDEIKTNDGFDYQITPKKLTGPTQIDVGNAGTVMRFLPPIACLANGLIHFDGDARSHERPLAPLISALEQLGVSIEHSNKYRLPITINGSGKVKGGLVEIDASASSQFVSALLLLGPATEQGITVKHTGASLPSMPHIEMTIQMIRAFGGEVEVNKNSWSVKSGELVGQDLVIEPDLSNAAPFMAAAMICGGTVEIADWPKLTTQPGDQLRDIFKKMGAKIEVSNSGLKVSGTGKLIGIDIDLHDVGELAPSIAAVACLADSPSTLRGIAHLRLHETDRLTALATEINNLGGSVTEGPGELLIKPAILKSSQIFKSYEDHRMATAGAIIGLAVDGVVIENIETTKKTLPDFPGMWQGMLDG
;
A
#
# COMPACT_ATOMS: atom_id res chain seq x y z
N MET A 1 13.52 4.68 19.34
CA MET A 1 12.09 4.55 18.92
C MET A 1 11.31 5.66 19.61
N THR A 2 10.53 6.43 18.85
CA THR A 2 9.81 7.59 19.40
C THR A 2 8.38 7.17 19.75
N ASN A 3 8.10 7.05 21.04
CA ASN A 3 6.74 6.83 21.50
C ASN A 3 5.92 8.10 21.32
N TRP A 4 4.64 7.95 20.96
CA TRP A 4 3.74 9.04 20.70
C TRP A 4 2.43 8.88 21.50
N ASN A 5 2.08 9.91 22.25
CA ASN A 5 0.82 9.95 22.98
C ASN A 5 -0.31 10.27 21.99
N ALA A 6 -1.19 9.32 21.76
CA ALA A 6 -2.34 9.54 20.90
C ALA A 6 -3.30 10.56 21.52
N PRO A 7 -3.73 11.61 20.77
CA PRO A 7 -4.70 12.57 21.29
C PRO A 7 -6.06 11.91 21.57
N PHE A 8 -6.60 12.16 22.77
CA PHE A 8 -7.95 11.74 23.15
C PHE A 8 -8.97 12.84 22.81
N ARG A 9 -10.03 12.51 22.08
CA ARG A 9 -11.03 13.50 21.65
C ARG A 9 -12.42 12.95 21.31
N SER A 10 -12.81 11.83 21.86
CA SER A 10 -14.03 11.14 21.43
C SER A 10 -15.32 11.80 21.93
N LYS A 11 -16.30 11.97 21.04
CA LYS A 11 -17.71 12.22 21.40
C LYS A 11 -18.47 10.97 21.81
N LEU A 12 -18.00 9.80 21.48
CA LEU A 12 -18.59 8.54 21.94
C LEU A 12 -18.50 8.39 23.45
N THR A 13 -17.46 8.98 24.06
CA THR A 13 -17.19 8.90 25.50
C THR A 13 -17.37 10.21 26.23
N SER A 14 -17.47 11.36 25.55
CA SER A 14 -17.64 12.69 26.17
C SER A 14 -18.49 13.62 25.31
N SER A 15 -19.63 14.04 25.84
CA SER A 15 -20.50 15.04 25.19
C SER A 15 -19.85 16.43 25.06
N ALA A 16 -18.82 16.72 25.85
CA ALA A 16 -18.10 18.00 25.85
C ALA A 16 -17.07 18.14 24.74
N ALA A 17 -16.70 17.04 24.04
CA ALA A 17 -15.73 17.09 22.95
C ALA A 17 -16.27 17.91 21.77
N LYS A 18 -15.45 18.84 21.26
CA LYS A 18 -15.81 19.63 20.08
C LYS A 18 -15.77 18.74 18.83
N PRO A 19 -16.78 18.80 17.94
CA PRO A 19 -16.74 18.09 16.67
C PRO A 19 -15.59 18.60 15.79
N ILE A 20 -15.03 17.72 14.99
CA ILE A 20 -14.02 18.08 14.00
C ILE A 20 -14.71 18.74 12.79
N ASN A 21 -14.05 19.75 12.22
CA ASN A 21 -14.45 20.29 10.92
C ASN A 21 -13.20 20.68 10.13
N SER A 22 -12.63 19.72 9.43
CA SER A 22 -11.31 19.87 8.83
C SER A 22 -11.27 19.36 7.39
N ARG A 23 -10.35 19.92 6.61
CA ARG A 23 -9.97 19.42 5.28
C ARG A 23 -8.56 18.85 5.33
N VAL A 24 -8.40 17.61 4.87
CA VAL A 24 -7.13 16.89 4.89
C VAL A 24 -6.67 16.62 3.47
N VAL A 25 -5.43 16.98 3.18
CA VAL A 25 -4.75 16.65 1.91
C VAL A 25 -3.89 15.41 2.15
N ILE A 26 -4.26 14.30 1.52
CA ILE A 26 -3.51 13.05 1.64
C ILE A 26 -2.36 13.04 0.62
N PRO A 27 -1.14 12.63 0.99
CA PRO A 27 -0.03 12.46 0.05
C PRO A 27 -0.37 11.50 -1.09
N GLY A 28 0.38 11.59 -2.18
CA GLY A 28 0.20 10.74 -3.35
C GLY A 28 0.26 9.24 -3.02
N SER A 29 -0.48 8.43 -3.78
CA SER A 29 -0.54 6.98 -3.60
C SER A 29 0.83 6.33 -3.84
N LYS A 30 1.33 5.58 -2.84
CA LYS A 30 2.55 4.79 -2.96
C LYS A 30 2.46 3.78 -4.11
N SER A 31 1.35 3.10 -4.20
CA SER A 31 1.12 2.06 -5.19
C SER A 31 1.10 2.60 -6.61
N VAL A 32 0.51 3.78 -6.82
CA VAL A 32 0.49 4.48 -8.11
C VAL A 32 1.88 5.05 -8.41
N THR A 33 2.51 5.76 -7.45
CA THR A 33 3.86 6.35 -7.62
C THR A 33 4.88 5.31 -8.08
N ASN A 34 4.96 4.16 -7.38
CA ASN A 34 5.97 3.15 -7.70
C ASN A 34 5.74 2.48 -9.05
N ARG A 35 4.48 2.25 -9.45
CA ARG A 35 4.16 1.74 -10.79
C ARG A 35 4.48 2.76 -11.88
N ALA A 36 4.12 4.02 -11.66
CA ALA A 36 4.42 5.11 -12.60
C ALA A 36 5.92 5.27 -12.82
N LEU A 37 6.72 5.21 -11.75
CA LEU A 37 8.19 5.24 -11.83
C LEU A 37 8.75 4.09 -12.68
N ILE A 38 8.25 2.87 -12.47
CA ILE A 38 8.67 1.70 -13.27
C ILE A 38 8.31 1.89 -14.75
N LEU A 39 7.06 2.24 -15.06
CA LEU A 39 6.62 2.43 -16.45
C LEU A 39 7.35 3.58 -17.14
N ALA A 40 7.57 4.69 -16.42
CA ALA A 40 8.34 5.81 -16.92
C ALA A 40 9.81 5.46 -17.20
N ALA A 41 10.43 4.58 -16.38
CA ALA A 41 11.82 4.16 -16.57
C ALA A 41 12.03 3.29 -17.79
N ILE A 42 11.01 2.56 -18.26
CA ILE A 42 11.07 1.70 -19.45
C ILE A 42 10.31 2.29 -20.67
N ALA A 43 9.76 3.49 -20.56
CA ALA A 43 9.14 4.20 -21.66
C ALA A 43 10.20 4.68 -22.67
N THR A 44 9.77 5.09 -23.88
CA THR A 44 10.67 5.62 -24.92
C THR A 44 10.84 7.13 -24.87
N THR A 45 9.94 7.82 -24.19
CA THR A 45 9.95 9.29 -24.04
C THR A 45 9.88 9.69 -22.57
N PRO A 46 10.35 10.92 -22.21
CA PRO A 46 10.31 11.39 -20.82
C PRO A 46 8.90 11.45 -20.24
N SER A 47 8.82 11.25 -18.92
CA SER A 47 7.58 11.36 -18.13
C SER A 47 7.71 12.42 -17.04
N ARG A 48 6.59 13.06 -16.69
CA ARG A 48 6.47 13.90 -15.50
C ARG A 48 5.43 13.32 -14.55
N LEU A 49 5.84 13.00 -13.32
CA LEU A 49 4.93 12.55 -12.28
C LEU A 49 4.71 13.71 -11.31
N ARG A 50 3.49 14.21 -11.28
CA ARG A 50 3.09 15.34 -10.43
C ARG A 50 2.56 14.85 -9.10
N ARG A 51 2.99 15.52 -8.00
CA ARG A 51 2.59 15.19 -6.63
C ARG A 51 2.84 13.73 -6.26
N PRO A 52 4.02 13.14 -6.59
CA PRO A 52 4.32 11.78 -6.19
C PRO A 52 4.41 11.65 -4.67
N LEU A 53 4.35 10.42 -4.17
CA LEU A 53 4.61 10.20 -2.75
C LEU A 53 6.09 10.53 -2.43
N SER A 54 6.32 11.34 -1.40
CA SER A 54 7.61 11.50 -0.74
C SER A 54 7.65 10.58 0.48
N SER A 55 8.41 9.50 0.40
CA SER A 55 8.54 8.55 1.52
C SER A 55 9.75 7.65 1.32
N ARG A 56 10.19 6.97 2.39
CA ARG A 56 11.29 6.00 2.32
C ARG A 56 11.09 4.98 1.18
N ASP A 57 9.89 4.43 1.02
CA ASP A 57 9.61 3.41 0.00
C ASP A 57 9.73 3.98 -1.43
N ALA A 58 9.25 5.22 -1.67
CA ALA A 58 9.38 5.89 -2.96
C ALA A 58 10.84 6.29 -3.24
N ASP A 59 11.55 6.76 -2.23
CA ASP A 59 12.98 7.11 -2.33
C ASP A 59 13.83 5.89 -2.68
N LEU A 60 13.54 4.72 -2.09
CA LEU A 60 14.21 3.47 -2.43
C LEU A 60 13.93 3.06 -3.89
N MET A 61 12.71 3.25 -4.38
CA MET A 61 12.37 3.00 -5.79
C MET A 61 13.17 3.93 -6.71
N VAL A 62 13.19 5.23 -6.42
CA VAL A 62 13.97 6.22 -7.19
C VAL A 62 15.45 5.91 -7.16
N LYS A 63 16.03 5.61 -5.99
CA LYS A 63 17.44 5.22 -5.86
C LYS A 63 17.77 3.97 -6.67
N GLY A 64 16.91 2.95 -6.62
CA GLY A 64 17.09 1.72 -7.37
C GLY A 64 17.06 1.96 -8.90
N LEU A 65 16.12 2.76 -9.40
CA LEU A 65 16.05 3.12 -10.82
C LEU A 65 17.24 3.98 -11.26
N ARG A 66 17.67 4.95 -10.43
CA ARG A 66 18.90 5.74 -10.68
C ARG A 66 20.15 4.84 -10.71
N ALA A 67 20.24 3.87 -9.81
CA ALA A 67 21.34 2.91 -9.79
C ALA A 67 21.38 2.01 -11.04
N LEU A 68 20.22 1.78 -11.68
CA LEU A 68 20.11 1.10 -12.98
C LEU A 68 20.36 2.04 -14.16
N GLY A 69 20.67 3.32 -13.94
CA GLY A 69 21.00 4.29 -14.99
C GLY A 69 19.87 5.18 -15.47
N CYS A 70 18.67 5.08 -14.91
CA CYS A 70 17.56 5.99 -15.22
C CYS A 70 17.83 7.39 -14.64
N GLU A 71 17.61 8.44 -15.42
CA GLU A 71 17.70 9.83 -14.95
C GLU A 71 16.36 10.25 -14.34
N ILE A 72 16.36 10.63 -13.07
CA ILE A 72 15.18 11.09 -12.34
C ILE A 72 15.52 12.36 -11.59
N ASP A 73 14.91 13.48 -11.97
CA ASP A 73 15.09 14.78 -11.35
C ASP A 73 13.88 15.17 -10.50
N GLU A 74 14.14 15.85 -9.40
CA GLU A 74 13.10 16.44 -8.54
C GLU A 74 12.92 17.90 -8.91
N ILE A 75 11.72 18.24 -9.39
CA ILE A 75 11.33 19.61 -9.74
C ILE A 75 10.51 20.19 -8.60
N LYS A 76 11.05 21.16 -7.86
CA LYS A 76 10.31 21.84 -6.79
C LYS A 76 9.07 22.54 -7.35
N THR A 77 7.96 22.43 -6.64
CA THR A 77 6.68 23.08 -6.93
C THR A 77 6.17 23.80 -5.67
N ASN A 78 5.08 24.57 -5.80
CA ASN A 78 4.48 25.24 -4.63
C ASN A 78 3.92 24.23 -3.61
N ASP A 79 3.50 23.05 -4.08
CA ASP A 79 2.83 22.01 -3.27
C ASP A 79 3.74 20.80 -2.99
N GLY A 80 5.07 20.99 -3.07
CA GLY A 80 6.05 19.94 -2.84
C GLY A 80 7.04 19.78 -4.01
N PHE A 81 6.98 18.68 -4.74
CA PHE A 81 7.83 18.45 -5.91
C PHE A 81 7.14 17.49 -6.91
N ASP A 82 7.68 17.50 -8.14
CA ASP A 82 7.36 16.51 -9.19
C ASP A 82 8.62 15.72 -9.52
N TYR A 83 8.47 14.50 -10.03
CA TYR A 83 9.58 13.79 -10.68
C TYR A 83 9.53 14.04 -12.19
N GLN A 84 10.69 14.39 -12.77
CA GLN A 84 10.96 14.32 -14.20
C GLN A 84 11.80 13.07 -14.45
N ILE A 85 11.29 12.13 -15.22
CA ILE A 85 11.96 10.87 -15.52
C ILE A 85 12.38 10.87 -16.99
N THR A 86 13.68 10.72 -17.24
CA THR A 86 14.22 10.52 -18.59
C THR A 86 14.74 9.10 -18.70
N PRO A 87 14.05 8.22 -19.47
CA PRO A 87 14.44 6.83 -19.62
C PRO A 87 15.82 6.72 -20.28
N LYS A 88 16.60 5.77 -19.83
CA LYS A 88 17.92 5.43 -20.38
C LYS A 88 18.04 3.92 -20.48
N LYS A 89 19.04 3.48 -21.26
CA LYS A 89 19.40 2.06 -21.29
C LYS A 89 19.82 1.62 -19.90
N LEU A 90 19.15 0.61 -19.34
CA LEU A 90 19.45 0.11 -18.01
C LEU A 90 20.81 -0.65 -18.02
N THR A 91 21.59 -0.41 -16.97
CA THR A 91 22.97 -0.91 -16.86
C THR A 91 23.29 -1.39 -15.45
N GLY A 92 24.24 -2.33 -15.36
CA GLY A 92 24.93 -2.79 -14.17
C GLY A 92 26.46 -2.75 -14.39
N PRO A 93 27.29 -3.24 -13.44
CA PRO A 93 26.87 -3.81 -12.15
C PRO A 93 26.42 -2.76 -11.14
N THR A 94 25.50 -3.11 -10.24
CA THR A 94 25.04 -2.25 -9.17
C THR A 94 24.47 -3.01 -7.98
N GLN A 95 24.26 -2.29 -6.85
CA GLN A 95 23.59 -2.80 -5.66
C GLN A 95 22.34 -1.96 -5.38
N ILE A 96 21.25 -2.63 -5.00
CA ILE A 96 19.96 -2.01 -4.73
C ILE A 96 19.49 -2.43 -3.34
N ASP A 97 19.34 -1.45 -2.46
CA ASP A 97 18.68 -1.61 -1.17
C ASP A 97 17.16 -1.50 -1.38
N VAL A 98 16.42 -2.55 -1.03
CA VAL A 98 14.96 -2.55 -1.08
C VAL A 98 14.32 -2.15 0.26
N GLY A 99 15.12 -2.01 1.32
CA GLY A 99 14.64 -1.80 2.68
C GLY A 99 13.64 -2.88 3.09
N ASN A 100 12.47 -2.48 3.58
CA ASN A 100 11.32 -3.36 3.77
C ASN A 100 10.14 -2.95 2.87
N ALA A 101 10.43 -2.39 1.68
CA ALA A 101 9.43 -1.89 0.73
C ALA A 101 8.95 -3.01 -0.20
N GLY A 102 7.72 -3.50 0.00
CA GLY A 102 7.15 -4.62 -0.76
C GLY A 102 7.10 -4.39 -2.27
N THR A 103 6.82 -3.16 -2.71
CA THR A 103 6.79 -2.79 -4.13
C THR A 103 8.19 -2.70 -4.72
N VAL A 104 9.17 -2.21 -3.97
CA VAL A 104 10.57 -2.12 -4.43
C VAL A 104 11.15 -3.53 -4.61
N MET A 105 11.05 -4.39 -3.59
CA MET A 105 11.58 -5.76 -3.63
C MET A 105 10.93 -6.66 -4.68
N ARG A 106 9.74 -6.28 -5.20
CA ARG A 106 9.04 -7.10 -6.21
C ARG A 106 9.01 -6.48 -7.59
N PHE A 107 9.02 -5.14 -7.73
CA PHE A 107 8.92 -4.50 -9.04
C PHE A 107 10.29 -4.22 -9.67
N LEU A 108 11.32 -3.91 -8.87
CA LEU A 108 12.66 -3.66 -9.43
C LEU A 108 13.38 -4.92 -9.96
N PRO A 109 13.32 -6.10 -9.33
CA PRO A 109 14.00 -7.28 -9.85
C PRO A 109 13.63 -7.64 -11.29
N PRO A 110 12.32 -7.67 -11.71
CA PRO A 110 11.98 -7.86 -13.11
C PRO A 110 12.60 -6.83 -14.05
N ILE A 111 12.61 -5.56 -13.65
CA ILE A 111 13.18 -4.47 -14.46
C ILE A 111 14.70 -4.56 -14.55
N ALA A 112 15.35 -4.99 -13.47
CA ALA A 112 16.80 -5.23 -13.46
C ALA A 112 17.24 -6.32 -14.45
N CYS A 113 16.35 -7.24 -14.83
CA CYS A 113 16.64 -8.24 -15.87
C CYS A 113 16.93 -7.60 -17.25
N LEU A 114 16.45 -6.39 -17.49
CA LEU A 114 16.69 -5.59 -18.70
C LEU A 114 18.03 -4.85 -18.68
N ALA A 115 18.73 -4.83 -17.55
CA ALA A 115 20.06 -4.23 -17.45
C ALA A 115 21.14 -5.21 -17.94
N ASN A 116 22.32 -4.70 -18.30
CA ASN A 116 23.50 -5.51 -18.54
C ASN A 116 24.39 -5.56 -17.30
N GLY A 117 24.67 -6.78 -16.78
CA GLY A 117 25.60 -6.99 -15.68
C GLY A 117 24.93 -7.55 -14.42
N LEU A 118 25.69 -7.63 -13.33
CA LEU A 118 25.24 -8.19 -12.06
C LEU A 118 24.53 -7.12 -11.24
N ILE A 119 23.30 -7.38 -10.85
CA ILE A 119 22.50 -6.50 -9.99
C ILE A 119 22.19 -7.24 -8.69
N HIS A 120 22.77 -6.74 -7.59
CA HIS A 120 22.59 -7.30 -6.26
C HIS A 120 21.46 -6.59 -5.51
N PHE A 121 20.54 -7.38 -4.94
CA PHE A 121 19.43 -6.89 -4.14
C PHE A 121 19.56 -7.38 -2.70
N ASP A 122 19.43 -6.47 -1.75
CA ASP A 122 19.37 -6.74 -0.32
C ASP A 122 18.43 -5.73 0.36
N GLY A 123 18.17 -5.89 1.65
CA GLY A 123 17.30 -4.98 2.39
C GLY A 123 17.28 -5.23 3.89
N ASP A 124 16.30 -4.65 4.57
CA ASP A 124 16.11 -4.79 6.03
C ASP A 124 15.88 -6.27 6.41
N ALA A 125 16.23 -6.66 7.64
CA ALA A 125 16.13 -8.05 8.12
C ALA A 125 14.75 -8.69 7.85
N ARG A 126 13.66 -7.93 8.04
CA ARG A 126 12.30 -8.42 7.77
C ARG A 126 12.04 -8.73 6.30
N SER A 127 12.71 -8.03 5.38
CA SER A 127 12.54 -8.29 3.94
C SER A 127 13.01 -9.69 3.53
N HIS A 128 13.97 -10.26 4.24
CA HIS A 128 14.48 -11.62 4.02
C HIS A 128 13.45 -12.71 4.37
N GLU A 129 12.46 -12.40 5.18
CA GLU A 129 11.40 -13.34 5.58
C GLU A 129 10.17 -13.25 4.65
N ARG A 130 10.02 -12.12 3.93
CA ARG A 130 8.86 -11.89 3.08
C ARG A 130 8.91 -12.75 1.80
N PRO A 131 7.77 -13.26 1.32
CA PRO A 131 7.74 -14.16 0.17
C PRO A 131 8.24 -13.48 -1.10
N LEU A 132 9.18 -14.14 -1.79
CA LEU A 132 9.74 -13.72 -3.08
C LEU A 132 9.88 -14.92 -4.05
N ALA A 133 9.84 -16.15 -3.54
CA ALA A 133 10.04 -17.37 -4.30
C ALA A 133 9.18 -17.46 -5.58
N PRO A 134 7.87 -17.14 -5.57
CA PRO A 134 7.08 -17.23 -6.80
C PRO A 134 7.59 -16.30 -7.89
N LEU A 135 8.06 -15.09 -7.54
CA LEU A 135 8.59 -14.14 -8.51
C LEU A 135 9.96 -14.58 -9.06
N ILE A 136 10.86 -15.08 -8.20
CA ILE A 136 12.17 -15.60 -8.62
C ILE A 136 11.96 -16.74 -9.61
N SER A 137 11.15 -17.75 -9.25
CA SER A 137 10.86 -18.88 -10.14
C SER A 137 10.19 -18.45 -11.47
N ALA A 138 9.35 -17.42 -11.44
CA ALA A 138 8.74 -16.86 -12.64
C ALA A 138 9.77 -16.22 -13.58
N LEU A 139 10.75 -15.49 -13.03
CA LEU A 139 11.84 -14.91 -13.82
C LEU A 139 12.78 -15.99 -14.39
N GLU A 140 13.04 -17.06 -13.63
CA GLU A 140 13.80 -18.22 -14.13
C GLU A 140 13.08 -18.93 -15.28
N GLN A 141 11.73 -19.06 -15.25
CA GLN A 141 10.93 -19.56 -16.37
C GLN A 141 11.12 -18.70 -17.64
N LEU A 142 11.36 -17.40 -17.48
CA LEU A 142 11.66 -16.47 -18.59
C LEU A 142 13.13 -16.52 -19.02
N GLY A 143 13.93 -17.42 -18.46
CA GLY A 143 15.35 -17.63 -18.81
C GLY A 143 16.32 -16.66 -18.12
N VAL A 144 15.90 -15.97 -17.06
CA VAL A 144 16.77 -15.09 -16.29
C VAL A 144 17.63 -15.91 -15.33
N SER A 145 18.92 -15.62 -15.27
CA SER A 145 19.85 -16.24 -14.32
C SER A 145 19.85 -15.45 -13.01
N ILE A 146 19.51 -16.12 -11.90
CA ILE A 146 19.40 -15.50 -10.58
C ILE A 146 20.16 -16.34 -9.56
N GLU A 147 21.06 -15.70 -8.82
CA GLU A 147 21.74 -16.32 -7.67
C GLU A 147 20.94 -16.01 -6.40
N HIS A 148 20.46 -17.04 -5.72
CA HIS A 148 19.64 -16.94 -4.50
C HIS A 148 20.00 -17.99 -3.44
N SER A 149 21.14 -18.67 -3.60
CA SER A 149 21.66 -19.70 -2.66
C SER A 149 20.61 -20.78 -2.27
N ASN A 150 19.73 -21.16 -3.23
CA ASN A 150 18.58 -22.06 -3.04
C ASN A 150 17.56 -21.62 -1.97
N LYS A 151 17.59 -20.35 -1.54
CA LYS A 151 16.66 -19.82 -0.51
C LYS A 151 15.42 -19.18 -1.14
N TYR A 152 15.46 -18.78 -2.41
CA TYR A 152 14.36 -18.09 -3.11
C TYR A 152 13.84 -16.86 -2.38
N ARG A 153 14.75 -16.11 -1.74
CA ARG A 153 14.51 -14.90 -0.96
C ARG A 153 15.75 -14.01 -0.99
N LEU A 154 15.63 -12.77 -0.52
CA LEU A 154 16.77 -11.87 -0.37
C LEU A 154 17.84 -12.46 0.58
N PRO A 155 19.15 -12.12 0.34
CA PRO A 155 19.64 -11.38 -0.82
C PRO A 155 19.64 -12.21 -2.09
N ILE A 156 19.52 -11.54 -3.26
CA ILE A 156 19.61 -12.17 -4.58
C ILE A 156 20.53 -11.38 -5.49
N THR A 157 21.11 -12.05 -6.49
CA THR A 157 21.85 -11.39 -7.57
C THR A 157 21.26 -11.78 -8.92
N ILE A 158 20.83 -10.80 -9.69
CA ILE A 158 20.32 -10.98 -11.05
C ILE A 158 21.48 -10.77 -12.02
N ASN A 159 21.70 -11.73 -12.91
CA ASN A 159 22.62 -11.58 -14.02
C ASN A 159 21.84 -11.08 -15.25
N GLY A 160 21.73 -9.76 -15.36
CA GLY A 160 21.01 -9.12 -16.45
C GLY A 160 21.75 -9.22 -17.78
N SER A 161 21.03 -9.58 -18.84
CA SER A 161 21.55 -9.74 -20.19
C SER A 161 21.19 -8.59 -21.14
N GLY A 162 20.51 -7.56 -20.64
CA GLY A 162 20.02 -6.42 -21.44
C GLY A 162 18.71 -6.68 -22.16
N LYS A 163 18.14 -7.88 -22.05
CA LYS A 163 16.88 -8.28 -22.67
C LYS A 163 16.25 -9.46 -21.95
N VAL A 164 14.94 -9.60 -22.08
CA VAL A 164 14.18 -10.75 -21.59
C VAL A 164 13.30 -11.25 -22.74
N LYS A 165 13.33 -12.55 -23.02
CA LYS A 165 12.56 -13.12 -24.12
C LYS A 165 11.05 -12.91 -23.95
N GLY A 166 10.55 -13.07 -22.74
CA GLY A 166 9.10 -13.10 -22.49
C GLY A 166 8.50 -14.50 -22.71
N GLY A 167 7.18 -14.57 -22.77
CA GLY A 167 6.44 -15.81 -22.99
C GLY A 167 5.45 -16.13 -21.87
N LEU A 168 5.03 -17.40 -21.78
CA LEU A 168 4.10 -17.87 -20.74
C LEU A 168 4.86 -18.12 -19.43
N VAL A 169 4.27 -17.62 -18.33
CA VAL A 169 4.71 -17.87 -16.95
C VAL A 169 3.54 -18.42 -16.15
N GLU A 170 3.73 -19.54 -15.50
CA GLU A 170 2.79 -20.10 -14.53
C GLU A 170 3.28 -19.78 -13.11
N ILE A 171 2.39 -19.18 -12.28
CA ILE A 171 2.75 -18.69 -10.97
C ILE A 171 1.63 -18.90 -9.95
N ASP A 172 1.98 -19.37 -8.76
CA ASP A 172 1.09 -19.25 -7.60
C ASP A 172 1.31 -17.90 -6.90
N ALA A 173 0.38 -16.99 -7.12
CA ALA A 173 0.39 -15.64 -6.55
C ALA A 173 -0.58 -15.49 -5.35
N SER A 174 -1.03 -16.59 -4.74
CA SER A 174 -1.96 -16.59 -3.60
C SER A 174 -1.42 -15.80 -2.39
N ALA A 175 -0.09 -15.68 -2.25
CA ALA A 175 0.53 -14.89 -1.20
C ALA A 175 0.54 -13.38 -1.48
N SER A 176 0.50 -12.94 -2.76
CA SER A 176 0.52 -11.52 -3.12
C SER A 176 0.25 -11.27 -4.59
N SER A 177 -0.72 -10.41 -4.89
CA SER A 177 -1.00 -9.89 -6.24
C SER A 177 0.17 -9.09 -6.84
N GLN A 178 1.12 -8.65 -6.00
CA GLN A 178 2.30 -7.92 -6.49
C GLN A 178 3.20 -8.76 -7.40
N PHE A 179 3.18 -10.09 -7.29
CA PHE A 179 3.94 -10.95 -8.20
C PHE A 179 3.40 -10.88 -9.63
N VAL A 180 2.08 -10.93 -9.78
CA VAL A 180 1.42 -10.72 -11.08
C VAL A 180 1.73 -9.32 -11.60
N SER A 181 1.49 -8.29 -10.79
CA SER A 181 1.77 -6.90 -11.16
C SER A 181 3.21 -6.68 -11.63
N ALA A 182 4.18 -7.29 -10.96
CA ALA A 182 5.60 -7.17 -11.29
C ALA A 182 5.94 -7.71 -12.69
N LEU A 183 5.37 -8.87 -13.03
CA LEU A 183 5.55 -9.48 -14.34
C LEU A 183 4.83 -8.72 -15.46
N LEU A 184 3.63 -8.19 -15.17
CA LEU A 184 2.90 -7.35 -16.12
C LEU A 184 3.65 -6.04 -16.42
N LEU A 185 4.27 -5.41 -15.41
CA LEU A 185 5.08 -4.20 -15.59
C LEU A 185 6.32 -4.47 -16.47
N LEU A 186 6.91 -5.66 -16.43
CA LEU A 186 8.02 -6.05 -17.28
C LEU A 186 7.56 -6.31 -18.73
N GLY A 187 6.33 -6.82 -18.92
CA GLY A 187 5.80 -7.35 -20.17
C GLY A 187 6.09 -6.52 -21.43
N PRO A 188 5.80 -5.20 -21.44
CA PRO A 188 6.00 -4.36 -22.61
C PRO A 188 7.46 -4.34 -23.10
N ALA A 189 8.42 -4.40 -22.16
CA ALA A 189 9.86 -4.32 -22.46
C ALA A 189 10.51 -5.68 -22.81
N THR A 190 9.73 -6.75 -22.92
CA THR A 190 10.23 -8.06 -23.33
C THR A 190 10.11 -8.26 -24.85
N GLU A 191 10.85 -9.22 -25.41
CA GLU A 191 10.87 -9.45 -26.86
C GLU A 191 9.51 -9.99 -27.40
N GLN A 192 8.76 -10.77 -26.59
CA GLN A 192 7.53 -11.46 -27.03
C GLN A 192 6.29 -11.10 -26.19
N GLY A 193 6.41 -10.15 -25.25
CA GLY A 193 5.38 -9.94 -24.24
C GLY A 193 5.41 -11.02 -23.14
N ILE A 194 4.52 -10.89 -22.17
CA ILE A 194 4.40 -11.88 -21.08
C ILE A 194 2.93 -12.26 -20.91
N THR A 195 2.66 -13.56 -20.83
CA THR A 195 1.38 -14.09 -20.36
C THR A 195 1.60 -14.69 -18.98
N VAL A 196 0.96 -14.10 -17.96
CA VAL A 196 0.98 -14.59 -16.58
C VAL A 196 -0.28 -15.42 -16.33
N LYS A 197 -0.13 -16.69 -15.95
CA LYS A 197 -1.23 -17.58 -15.57
C LYS A 197 -1.12 -17.91 -14.09
N HIS A 198 -2.14 -17.54 -13.33
CA HIS A 198 -2.24 -17.88 -11.91
C HIS A 198 -2.70 -19.33 -11.75
N THR A 199 -1.96 -20.11 -10.95
CA THR A 199 -2.21 -21.55 -10.70
C THR A 199 -2.63 -21.84 -9.26
N GLY A 200 -2.60 -20.83 -8.37
CA GLY A 200 -3.00 -20.95 -6.97
C GLY A 200 -4.52 -21.00 -6.75
N ALA A 201 -4.92 -21.17 -5.50
CA ALA A 201 -6.33 -21.33 -5.13
C ALA A 201 -7.12 -20.02 -5.23
N SER A 202 -6.59 -18.92 -4.67
CA SER A 202 -7.21 -17.59 -4.74
C SER A 202 -6.14 -16.51 -4.82
N LEU A 203 -6.46 -15.42 -5.49
CA LEU A 203 -5.56 -14.29 -5.70
C LEU A 203 -6.10 -13.07 -4.96
N PRO A 204 -5.43 -12.63 -3.88
CA PRO A 204 -5.91 -11.50 -3.10
C PRO A 204 -5.63 -10.17 -3.80
N SER A 205 -6.36 -9.14 -3.40
CA SER A 205 -6.09 -7.76 -3.81
C SER A 205 -6.11 -7.54 -5.33
N MET A 206 -7.10 -8.09 -6.02
CA MET A 206 -7.32 -7.93 -7.46
C MET A 206 -7.29 -6.46 -7.93
N PRO A 207 -7.80 -5.47 -7.19
CA PRO A 207 -7.73 -4.05 -7.60
C PRO A 207 -6.30 -3.56 -7.87
N HIS A 208 -5.28 -4.12 -7.22
CA HIS A 208 -3.88 -3.77 -7.50
C HIS A 208 -3.37 -4.29 -8.85
N ILE A 209 -3.92 -5.41 -9.34
CA ILE A 209 -3.63 -5.90 -10.70
C ILE A 209 -4.35 -5.01 -11.71
N GLU A 210 -5.60 -4.66 -11.47
CA GLU A 210 -6.37 -3.74 -12.31
C GLU A 210 -5.70 -2.38 -12.41
N MET A 211 -5.19 -1.84 -11.29
CA MET A 211 -4.36 -0.63 -11.26
C MET A 211 -3.14 -0.77 -12.20
N THR A 212 -2.43 -1.88 -12.13
CA THR A 212 -1.28 -2.13 -12.98
C THR A 212 -1.68 -2.16 -14.46
N ILE A 213 -2.77 -2.86 -14.80
CA ILE A 213 -3.29 -2.96 -16.17
C ILE A 213 -3.68 -1.58 -16.71
N GLN A 214 -4.43 -0.79 -15.94
CA GLN A 214 -4.84 0.55 -16.35
C GLN A 214 -3.62 1.46 -16.57
N MET A 215 -2.62 1.39 -15.70
CA MET A 215 -1.41 2.19 -15.85
C MET A 215 -0.58 1.77 -17.06
N ILE A 216 -0.43 0.47 -17.35
CA ILE A 216 0.22 0.00 -18.58
C ILE A 216 -0.51 0.54 -19.80
N ARG A 217 -1.85 0.48 -19.82
CA ARG A 217 -2.67 1.03 -20.93
C ARG A 217 -2.53 2.54 -21.05
N ALA A 218 -2.46 3.27 -19.93
CA ALA A 218 -2.24 4.72 -19.95
C ALA A 218 -0.88 5.10 -20.55
N PHE A 219 0.13 4.25 -20.44
CA PHE A 219 1.44 4.41 -21.08
C PHE A 219 1.47 3.86 -22.53
N GLY A 220 0.33 3.43 -23.10
CA GLY A 220 0.21 2.94 -24.48
C GLY A 220 0.39 1.43 -24.64
N GLY A 221 0.60 0.67 -23.56
CA GLY A 221 0.74 -0.78 -23.62
C GLY A 221 -0.60 -1.51 -23.82
N GLU A 222 -0.56 -2.69 -24.41
CA GLU A 222 -1.73 -3.53 -24.64
C GLU A 222 -1.79 -4.68 -23.64
N VAL A 223 -2.93 -4.82 -22.97
CA VAL A 223 -3.16 -5.88 -21.97
C VAL A 223 -4.48 -6.58 -22.25
N GLU A 224 -4.43 -7.90 -22.40
CA GLU A 224 -5.58 -8.79 -22.46
C GLU A 224 -5.80 -9.47 -21.11
N VAL A 225 -7.06 -9.56 -20.68
CA VAL A 225 -7.44 -10.11 -19.38
C VAL A 225 -8.37 -11.29 -19.58
N ASN A 226 -8.01 -12.43 -19.00
CA ASN A 226 -8.83 -13.62 -18.92
C ASN A 226 -9.06 -14.01 -17.47
N LYS A 227 -9.88 -15.02 -17.18
CA LYS A 227 -10.29 -15.36 -15.82
C LYS A 227 -9.13 -15.50 -14.81
N ASN A 228 -8.06 -16.20 -15.17
CA ASN A 228 -6.89 -16.45 -14.31
C ASN A 228 -5.57 -16.16 -15.03
N SER A 229 -5.60 -15.38 -16.11
CA SER A 229 -4.39 -15.03 -16.86
C SER A 229 -4.48 -13.62 -17.45
N TRP A 230 -3.33 -13.00 -17.58
CA TRP A 230 -3.14 -11.65 -18.10
C TRP A 230 -2.01 -11.70 -19.10
N SER A 231 -2.24 -11.14 -20.29
CA SER A 231 -1.22 -11.10 -21.35
C SER A 231 -0.91 -9.65 -21.66
N VAL A 232 0.36 -9.29 -21.55
CA VAL A 232 0.88 -7.98 -21.96
C VAL A 232 1.69 -8.16 -23.21
N LYS A 233 1.34 -7.46 -24.28
CA LYS A 233 2.10 -7.51 -25.54
C LYS A 233 3.42 -6.77 -25.40
N SER A 234 4.44 -7.24 -26.11
CA SER A 234 5.66 -6.47 -26.35
C SER A 234 5.33 -5.19 -27.13
N GLY A 235 5.92 -4.07 -26.75
CA GLY A 235 5.70 -2.80 -27.44
C GLY A 235 6.30 -1.62 -26.70
N GLU A 236 6.42 -0.51 -27.40
CA GLU A 236 6.94 0.73 -26.84
C GLU A 236 5.90 1.40 -25.93
N LEU A 237 6.36 1.80 -24.77
CA LEU A 237 5.57 2.66 -23.87
C LEU A 237 5.93 4.13 -24.12
N VAL A 238 4.94 5.01 -24.04
CA VAL A 238 5.11 6.45 -24.21
C VAL A 238 5.03 7.13 -22.84
N GLY A 239 6.00 8.00 -22.56
CA GLY A 239 6.04 8.78 -21.31
C GLY A 239 4.79 9.62 -21.12
N GLN A 240 4.42 9.84 -19.87
CA GLN A 240 3.18 10.53 -19.48
C GLN A 240 3.45 11.74 -18.59
N ASP A 241 2.60 12.75 -18.67
CA ASP A 241 2.43 13.77 -17.65
C ASP A 241 1.26 13.36 -16.75
N LEU A 242 1.56 12.74 -15.62
CA LEU A 242 0.60 12.08 -14.76
C LEU A 242 0.51 12.75 -13.38
N VAL A 243 -0.69 13.15 -12.98
CA VAL A 243 -0.96 13.56 -11.59
C VAL A 243 -1.23 12.32 -10.75
N ILE A 244 -0.41 12.11 -9.73
CA ILE A 244 -0.59 10.98 -8.81
C ILE A 244 -1.78 11.26 -7.90
N GLU A 245 -2.74 10.35 -7.89
CA GLU A 245 -3.90 10.39 -7.00
C GLU A 245 -3.48 10.33 -5.52
N PRO A 246 -4.24 10.96 -4.59
CA PRO A 246 -4.01 10.76 -3.15
C PRO A 246 -4.11 9.27 -2.78
N ASP A 247 -3.38 8.84 -1.75
CA ASP A 247 -3.44 7.45 -1.26
C ASP A 247 -4.71 7.22 -0.45
N LEU A 248 -5.72 6.64 -1.10
CA LEU A 248 -7.05 6.48 -0.50
C LEU A 248 -7.04 5.52 0.70
N SER A 249 -6.15 4.53 0.72
CA SER A 249 -6.01 3.63 1.88
C SER A 249 -5.47 4.37 3.10
N ASN A 250 -4.64 5.40 2.90
CA ASN A 250 -4.12 6.25 3.97
C ASN A 250 -5.12 7.33 4.44
N ALA A 251 -6.21 7.53 3.72
CA ALA A 251 -7.31 8.38 4.18
C ALA A 251 -8.11 7.75 5.34
N ALA A 252 -8.05 6.42 5.50
CA ALA A 252 -8.85 5.68 6.48
C ALA A 252 -8.76 6.22 7.92
N PRO A 253 -7.58 6.54 8.49
CA PRO A 253 -7.50 7.09 9.83
C PRO A 253 -8.25 8.42 10.00
N PHE A 254 -8.13 9.32 9.03
CA PHE A 254 -8.77 10.64 9.05
C PHE A 254 -10.29 10.52 8.88
N MET A 255 -10.76 9.61 8.04
CA MET A 255 -12.18 9.28 7.90
C MET A 255 -12.74 8.70 9.20
N ALA A 256 -12.01 7.77 9.84
CA ALA A 256 -12.37 7.19 11.13
C ALA A 256 -12.46 8.25 12.23
N ALA A 257 -11.58 9.26 12.22
CA ALA A 257 -11.60 10.35 13.19
C ALA A 257 -12.92 11.13 13.15
N ALA A 258 -13.48 11.42 11.97
CA ALA A 258 -14.80 12.05 11.86
C ALA A 258 -15.89 11.20 12.51
N MET A 259 -15.83 9.86 12.35
CA MET A 259 -16.81 8.93 12.92
C MET A 259 -16.73 8.90 14.45
N ILE A 260 -15.53 8.92 15.02
CA ILE A 260 -15.28 8.80 16.46
C ILE A 260 -15.49 10.14 17.19
N CYS A 261 -14.91 11.22 16.65
CA CYS A 261 -14.97 12.54 17.27
C CYS A 261 -16.26 13.31 16.96
N GLY A 262 -17.05 12.83 15.98
CA GLY A 262 -18.18 13.58 15.41
C GLY A 262 -17.69 14.77 14.56
N GLY A 263 -18.62 15.36 13.82
CA GLY A 263 -18.31 16.44 12.87
C GLY A 263 -17.99 15.94 11.48
N THR A 264 -17.16 16.64 10.74
CA THR A 264 -16.89 16.37 9.32
C THR A 264 -15.41 16.48 9.00
N VAL A 265 -14.88 15.50 8.27
CA VAL A 265 -13.57 15.57 7.63
C VAL A 265 -13.76 15.48 6.12
N GLU A 266 -13.21 16.44 5.39
CA GLU A 266 -13.13 16.41 3.94
C GLU A 266 -11.75 15.89 3.50
N ILE A 267 -11.71 14.78 2.79
CA ILE A 267 -10.50 14.30 2.12
C ILE A 267 -10.43 14.96 0.74
N ALA A 268 -9.42 15.79 0.54
CA ALA A 268 -9.24 16.57 -0.67
C ALA A 268 -8.96 15.68 -1.88
N ASP A 269 -9.39 16.13 -3.06
CA ASP A 269 -9.05 15.55 -4.37
C ASP A 269 -9.37 14.05 -4.50
N TRP A 270 -10.40 13.56 -3.79
CA TRP A 270 -10.84 12.17 -3.94
C TRP A 270 -11.28 11.91 -5.38
N PRO A 271 -10.67 10.97 -6.11
CA PRO A 271 -10.97 10.75 -7.52
C PRO A 271 -12.38 10.21 -7.71
N LYS A 272 -13.03 10.62 -8.80
CA LYS A 272 -14.38 10.13 -9.15
C LYS A 272 -14.36 8.68 -9.63
N LEU A 273 -13.30 8.29 -10.32
CA LEU A 273 -13.04 6.94 -10.81
C LEU A 273 -11.60 6.59 -10.49
N THR A 274 -11.39 5.43 -9.89
CA THR A 274 -10.07 4.94 -9.51
C THR A 274 -10.05 3.43 -9.37
N THR A 275 -8.89 2.83 -9.56
CA THR A 275 -8.64 1.41 -9.23
C THR A 275 -8.04 1.22 -7.84
N GLN A 276 -7.85 2.29 -7.06
CA GLN A 276 -7.32 2.15 -5.72
C GLN A 276 -8.32 1.41 -4.83
N PRO A 277 -7.93 0.29 -4.17
CA PRO A 277 -8.83 -0.46 -3.28
C PRO A 277 -9.33 0.38 -2.11
N GLY A 278 -8.61 1.44 -1.72
CA GLY A 278 -9.03 2.40 -0.71
C GLY A 278 -10.35 3.12 -0.99
N ASP A 279 -10.81 3.14 -2.25
CA ASP A 279 -12.12 3.72 -2.62
C ASP A 279 -13.30 2.98 -1.95
N GLN A 280 -13.14 1.69 -1.62
CA GLN A 280 -14.15 0.93 -0.89
C GLN A 280 -14.41 1.43 0.54
N LEU A 281 -13.53 2.27 1.10
CA LEU A 281 -13.80 2.93 2.40
C LEU A 281 -15.10 3.72 2.41
N ARG A 282 -15.52 4.26 1.28
CA ARG A 282 -16.81 4.97 1.17
C ARG A 282 -17.98 4.09 1.59
N ASP A 283 -18.04 2.89 1.04
CA ASP A 283 -19.12 1.93 1.32
C ASP A 283 -18.95 1.25 2.68
N ILE A 284 -17.71 0.91 3.05
CA ILE A 284 -17.41 0.26 4.33
C ILE A 284 -17.79 1.18 5.49
N PHE A 285 -17.28 2.41 5.51
CA PHE A 285 -17.56 3.34 6.61
C PHE A 285 -19.00 3.83 6.62
N LYS A 286 -19.66 3.91 5.45
CA LYS A 286 -21.12 4.15 5.39
C LYS A 286 -21.90 3.03 6.09
N LYS A 287 -21.55 1.77 5.87
CA LYS A 287 -22.15 0.62 6.58
C LYS A 287 -21.84 0.65 8.07
N MET A 288 -20.68 1.17 8.46
CA MET A 288 -20.27 1.33 9.87
C MET A 288 -20.83 2.60 10.54
N GLY A 289 -21.70 3.35 9.87
CA GLY A 289 -22.46 4.47 10.46
C GLY A 289 -22.01 5.86 10.03
N ALA A 290 -21.05 6.02 9.11
CA ALA A 290 -20.69 7.32 8.59
C ALA A 290 -21.70 7.85 7.56
N LYS A 291 -21.85 9.18 7.47
CA LYS A 291 -22.44 9.85 6.33
C LYS A 291 -21.33 10.21 5.34
N ILE A 292 -21.47 9.78 4.09
CA ILE A 292 -20.47 9.96 3.02
C ILE A 292 -21.09 10.82 1.91
N GLU A 293 -20.39 11.88 1.52
CA GLU A 293 -20.77 12.77 0.42
C GLU A 293 -19.58 12.99 -0.50
N VAL A 294 -19.73 12.70 -1.80
CA VAL A 294 -18.71 12.96 -2.84
C VAL A 294 -19.01 14.31 -3.49
N SER A 295 -17.99 15.12 -3.65
CA SER A 295 -18.07 16.43 -4.29
C SER A 295 -16.94 16.61 -5.32
N ASN A 296 -16.94 17.75 -6.02
CA ASN A 296 -15.83 18.09 -6.92
C ASN A 296 -14.53 18.44 -6.18
N SER A 297 -14.60 18.80 -4.88
CA SER A 297 -13.45 19.14 -4.05
C SER A 297 -12.86 17.95 -3.29
N GLY A 298 -13.61 16.83 -3.23
CA GLY A 298 -13.18 15.64 -2.53
C GLY A 298 -14.31 14.81 -1.92
N LEU A 299 -14.00 14.05 -0.88
CA LEU A 299 -14.90 13.18 -0.14
C LEU A 299 -15.14 13.74 1.27
N LYS A 300 -16.39 14.04 1.62
CA LYS A 300 -16.78 14.42 2.98
C LYS A 300 -17.28 13.22 3.76
N VAL A 301 -16.73 13.04 4.95
CA VAL A 301 -17.12 12.01 5.91
C VAL A 301 -17.61 12.69 7.17
N SER A 302 -18.84 12.38 7.58
CA SER A 302 -19.42 12.94 8.80
C SER A 302 -19.80 11.83 9.78
N GLY A 303 -19.44 12.02 11.05
CA GLY A 303 -19.83 11.11 12.13
C GLY A 303 -21.28 11.31 12.52
N THR A 304 -22.02 10.21 12.70
CA THR A 304 -23.44 10.23 13.13
C THR A 304 -23.62 10.02 14.63
N GLY A 305 -22.53 9.84 15.38
CA GLY A 305 -22.57 9.54 16.82
C GLY A 305 -22.81 8.05 17.14
N LYS A 306 -22.84 7.19 16.13
CA LYS A 306 -22.93 5.72 16.29
C LYS A 306 -21.86 5.04 15.45
N LEU A 307 -21.24 4.01 16.02
CA LEU A 307 -20.38 3.07 15.29
C LEU A 307 -21.04 1.70 15.28
N ILE A 308 -21.24 1.17 14.09
CA ILE A 308 -21.95 -0.10 13.88
C ILE A 308 -20.90 -1.15 13.44
N GLY A 309 -20.98 -2.34 14.03
CA GLY A 309 -20.19 -3.48 13.62
C GLY A 309 -20.49 -3.91 12.20
N ILE A 310 -19.54 -4.61 11.59
CA ILE A 310 -19.63 -5.03 10.18
C ILE A 310 -19.21 -6.49 10.01
N ASP A 311 -19.93 -7.23 9.20
CA ASP A 311 -19.52 -8.53 8.68
C ASP A 311 -19.12 -8.38 7.21
N ILE A 312 -17.81 -8.53 6.90
CA ILE A 312 -17.26 -8.19 5.60
C ILE A 312 -16.10 -9.10 5.19
N ASP A 313 -16.06 -9.42 3.90
CA ASP A 313 -14.90 -10.00 3.25
C ASP A 313 -13.99 -8.89 2.73
N LEU A 314 -12.74 -8.89 3.20
CA LEU A 314 -11.70 -7.93 2.86
C LEU A 314 -10.61 -8.54 1.96
N HIS A 315 -10.89 -9.66 1.30
CA HIS A 315 -9.91 -10.37 0.45
C HIS A 315 -9.26 -9.43 -0.59
N ASP A 316 -10.05 -8.55 -1.19
CA ASP A 316 -9.56 -7.62 -2.22
C ASP A 316 -9.02 -6.29 -1.66
N VAL A 317 -9.29 -5.98 -0.40
CA VAL A 317 -8.93 -4.71 0.24
C VAL A 317 -8.29 -4.91 1.62
N GLY A 318 -7.55 -5.99 1.78
CA GLY A 318 -6.97 -6.40 3.06
C GLY A 318 -6.15 -5.32 3.75
N GLU A 319 -5.50 -4.43 3.02
CA GLU A 319 -4.74 -3.31 3.60
C GLU A 319 -5.60 -2.36 4.44
N LEU A 320 -6.93 -2.36 4.29
CA LEU A 320 -7.86 -1.54 5.09
C LEU A 320 -8.20 -2.18 6.44
N ALA A 321 -7.94 -3.48 6.61
CA ALA A 321 -8.31 -4.24 7.81
C ALA A 321 -7.83 -3.60 9.13
N PRO A 322 -6.61 -3.05 9.27
CA PRO A 322 -6.19 -2.43 10.53
C PRO A 322 -7.05 -1.22 10.93
N SER A 323 -7.38 -0.34 10.00
CA SER A 323 -8.23 0.81 10.28
C SER A 323 -9.68 0.40 10.56
N ILE A 324 -10.19 -0.59 9.82
CA ILE A 324 -11.55 -1.12 10.03
C ILE A 324 -11.63 -1.83 11.39
N ALA A 325 -10.63 -2.63 11.77
CA ALA A 325 -10.57 -3.28 13.09
C ALA A 325 -10.53 -2.26 14.23
N ALA A 326 -9.79 -1.17 14.06
CA ALA A 326 -9.73 -0.08 15.03
C ALA A 326 -11.08 0.64 15.22
N VAL A 327 -11.86 0.83 14.15
CA VAL A 327 -13.24 1.36 14.27
C VAL A 327 -14.18 0.29 14.83
N ALA A 328 -14.04 -0.97 14.42
CA ALA A 328 -14.88 -2.09 14.85
C ALA A 328 -14.78 -2.39 16.34
N CYS A 329 -13.58 -2.24 16.95
CA CYS A 329 -13.43 -2.46 18.39
C CYS A 329 -14.09 -1.36 19.26
N LEU A 330 -14.48 -0.24 18.64
CA LEU A 330 -15.22 0.87 19.25
C LEU A 330 -16.72 0.83 18.92
N ALA A 331 -17.16 -0.12 18.08
CA ALA A 331 -18.54 -0.25 17.65
C ALA A 331 -19.45 -0.85 18.74
N ASP A 332 -20.76 -0.58 18.64
CA ASP A 332 -21.79 -1.07 19.58
C ASP A 332 -22.26 -2.50 19.30
N SER A 333 -21.82 -3.09 18.20
CA SER A 333 -22.21 -4.43 17.76
C SER A 333 -21.01 -5.22 17.21
N PRO A 334 -21.08 -6.58 17.18
CA PRO A 334 -19.96 -7.40 16.73
C PRO A 334 -19.57 -7.17 15.28
N SER A 335 -18.29 -7.40 14.98
CA SER A 335 -17.75 -7.37 13.61
C SER A 335 -17.02 -8.67 13.29
N THR A 336 -17.10 -9.08 12.02
CA THR A 336 -16.28 -10.18 11.47
C THR A 336 -15.56 -9.68 10.22
N LEU A 337 -14.23 -9.66 10.27
CA LEU A 337 -13.38 -9.28 9.14
C LEU A 337 -12.77 -10.55 8.55
N ARG A 338 -13.21 -10.95 7.35
CA ARG A 338 -12.82 -12.21 6.69
C ARG A 338 -11.91 -11.98 5.48
N GLY A 339 -11.36 -13.07 4.95
CA GLY A 339 -10.58 -13.08 3.72
C GLY A 339 -9.17 -12.50 3.86
N ILE A 340 -8.65 -12.33 5.07
CA ILE A 340 -7.43 -11.58 5.37
C ILE A 340 -6.20 -12.42 5.74
N ALA A 341 -6.21 -13.74 5.44
CA ALA A 341 -5.09 -14.63 5.76
C ALA A 341 -3.74 -14.14 5.18
N HIS A 342 -3.75 -13.55 3.98
CA HIS A 342 -2.57 -13.03 3.30
C HIS A 342 -1.87 -11.88 4.06
N LEU A 343 -2.56 -11.21 4.98
CA LEU A 343 -1.99 -10.14 5.80
C LEU A 343 -0.95 -10.62 6.83
N ARG A 344 -0.90 -11.93 7.10
CA ARG A 344 0.15 -12.52 7.97
C ARG A 344 1.54 -12.41 7.38
N LEU A 345 1.63 -12.28 6.05
CA LEU A 345 2.88 -12.22 5.29
C LEU A 345 3.31 -10.78 4.92
N HIS A 346 2.66 -9.77 5.52
CA HIS A 346 2.98 -8.36 5.30
C HIS A 346 4.16 -7.88 6.17
N GLU A 347 4.21 -6.60 6.48
CA GLU A 347 5.24 -5.99 7.33
C GLU A 347 5.34 -6.69 8.70
N THR A 348 4.19 -7.09 9.23
CA THR A 348 4.04 -7.97 10.38
C THR A 348 2.90 -8.96 10.12
N ASP A 349 2.70 -9.96 11.00
CA ASP A 349 1.42 -10.69 11.07
C ASP A 349 0.36 -9.77 11.66
N ARG A 350 -0.38 -9.08 10.76
CA ARG A 350 -1.36 -8.07 11.15
C ARG A 350 -2.54 -8.63 11.94
N LEU A 351 -2.91 -9.90 11.70
CA LEU A 351 -4.01 -10.52 12.43
C LEU A 351 -3.64 -10.69 13.90
N THR A 352 -2.50 -11.35 14.13
CA THR A 352 -2.00 -11.56 15.50
C THR A 352 -1.70 -10.23 16.20
N ALA A 353 -1.11 -9.27 15.50
CA ALA A 353 -0.80 -7.95 16.05
C ALA A 353 -2.08 -7.20 16.47
N LEU A 354 -3.10 -7.14 15.61
CA LEU A 354 -4.39 -6.47 15.92
C LEU A 354 -5.11 -7.15 17.09
N ALA A 355 -5.19 -8.48 17.06
CA ALA A 355 -5.82 -9.23 18.17
C ALA A 355 -5.09 -8.98 19.50
N THR A 356 -3.75 -9.02 19.49
CA THR A 356 -2.92 -8.79 20.68
C THR A 356 -3.13 -7.38 21.23
N GLU A 357 -2.96 -6.35 20.37
CA GLU A 357 -2.97 -4.97 20.86
C GLU A 357 -4.37 -4.49 21.28
N ILE A 358 -5.42 -4.90 20.57
CA ILE A 358 -6.79 -4.57 20.98
C ILE A 358 -7.16 -5.29 22.28
N ASN A 359 -6.78 -6.57 22.45
CA ASN A 359 -7.03 -7.32 23.67
C ASN A 359 -6.22 -6.78 24.86
N ASN A 360 -4.99 -6.29 24.64
CA ASN A 360 -4.18 -5.63 25.67
C ASN A 360 -4.86 -4.34 26.20
N LEU A 361 -5.67 -3.67 25.38
CA LEU A 361 -6.49 -2.54 25.79
C LEU A 361 -7.83 -2.96 26.44
N GLY A 362 -8.04 -4.25 26.72
CA GLY A 362 -9.27 -4.78 27.29
C GLY A 362 -10.35 -5.10 26.27
N GLY A 363 -10.01 -5.12 25.00
CA GLY A 363 -10.91 -5.51 23.91
C GLY A 363 -11.24 -7.00 23.89
N SER A 364 -12.09 -7.40 22.96
CA SER A 364 -12.53 -8.79 22.77
C SER A 364 -12.40 -9.19 21.31
N VAL A 365 -11.17 -9.55 20.91
CA VAL A 365 -10.85 -10.01 19.55
C VAL A 365 -10.44 -11.47 19.58
N THR A 366 -11.12 -12.29 18.78
CA THR A 366 -10.74 -13.67 18.51
C THR A 366 -10.16 -13.76 17.11
N GLU A 367 -8.94 -14.27 17.04
CA GLU A 367 -8.21 -14.49 15.80
C GLU A 367 -8.51 -15.88 15.24
N GLY A 368 -8.90 -15.96 13.95
CA GLY A 368 -8.97 -17.19 13.18
C GLY A 368 -7.85 -17.27 12.13
N PRO A 369 -7.77 -18.33 11.33
CA PRO A 369 -6.72 -18.50 10.33
C PRO A 369 -6.65 -17.35 9.31
N GLY A 370 -7.79 -16.80 8.91
CA GLY A 370 -7.91 -15.71 7.93
C GLY A 370 -9.00 -14.71 8.28
N GLU A 371 -9.30 -14.55 9.56
CA GLU A 371 -10.37 -13.67 10.03
C GLU A 371 -10.10 -13.11 11.43
N LEU A 372 -10.78 -12.01 11.75
CA LEU A 372 -10.87 -11.45 13.10
C LEU A 372 -12.34 -11.30 13.48
N LEU A 373 -12.74 -11.90 14.60
CA LEU A 373 -14.03 -11.68 15.24
C LEU A 373 -13.84 -10.68 16.38
N ILE A 374 -14.48 -9.53 16.28
CA ILE A 374 -14.36 -8.41 17.21
C ILE A 374 -15.72 -8.20 17.88
N LYS A 375 -15.76 -8.29 19.22
CA LYS A 375 -16.97 -8.06 20.00
C LYS A 375 -16.86 -6.74 20.77
N PRO A 376 -17.99 -6.05 21.02
CA PRO A 376 -18.01 -4.87 21.87
C PRO A 376 -17.39 -5.13 23.23
N ALA A 377 -16.50 -4.23 23.67
CA ALA A 377 -15.85 -4.28 24.97
C ALA A 377 -15.50 -2.86 25.45
N ILE A 378 -15.29 -2.71 26.75
CA ILE A 378 -14.86 -1.43 27.34
C ILE A 378 -13.33 -1.39 27.30
N LEU A 379 -12.81 -0.58 26.39
CA LEU A 379 -11.35 -0.42 26.24
C LEU A 379 -10.81 0.54 27.33
N LYS A 380 -9.59 0.23 27.77
CA LYS A 380 -8.84 1.04 28.75
C LYS A 380 -7.37 1.02 28.36
N SER A 381 -6.70 2.17 28.46
CA SER A 381 -5.24 2.20 28.29
C SER A 381 -4.58 1.51 29.49
N SER A 382 -3.71 0.55 29.21
CA SER A 382 -2.95 -0.18 30.21
C SER A 382 -1.49 -0.42 29.81
N GLN A 383 -1.18 -0.34 28.54
CA GLN A 383 0.13 -0.65 27.97
C GLN A 383 0.40 0.19 26.73
N ILE A 384 1.65 0.17 26.26
CA ILE A 384 2.04 0.77 25.00
C ILE A 384 1.45 -0.09 23.86
N PHE A 385 0.73 0.56 22.91
CA PHE A 385 0.28 -0.05 21.69
C PHE A 385 1.46 -0.22 20.73
N LYS A 386 1.86 -1.45 20.46
CA LYS A 386 3.02 -1.75 19.62
C LYS A 386 2.68 -1.59 18.14
N SER A 387 3.56 -0.93 17.41
CA SER A 387 3.40 -0.74 15.96
C SER A 387 3.96 -1.91 15.13
N TYR A 388 4.87 -2.72 15.68
CA TYR A 388 5.52 -3.83 14.97
C TYR A 388 6.22 -3.38 13.67
N GLU A 389 6.79 -2.17 13.67
CA GLU A 389 7.37 -1.54 12.48
C GLU A 389 6.39 -1.42 11.29
N ASP A 390 5.10 -1.46 11.56
CA ASP A 390 4.02 -1.39 10.57
C ASP A 390 3.21 -0.08 10.74
N HIS A 391 3.25 0.75 9.70
CA HIS A 391 2.56 2.04 9.66
C HIS A 391 1.04 1.92 9.87
N ARG A 392 0.43 0.82 9.43
CA ARG A 392 -1.02 0.61 9.57
C ARG A 392 -1.40 0.18 10.98
N MET A 393 -0.51 -0.51 11.69
CA MET A 393 -0.68 -0.77 13.11
C MET A 393 -0.58 0.55 13.91
N ALA A 394 0.41 1.38 13.61
CA ALA A 394 0.55 2.68 14.25
C ALA A 394 -0.69 3.58 14.06
N THR A 395 -1.22 3.65 12.83
CA THR A 395 -2.45 4.42 12.56
C THR A 395 -3.70 3.80 13.19
N ALA A 396 -3.79 2.48 13.31
CA ALA A 396 -4.87 1.80 14.04
C ALA A 396 -4.85 2.18 15.53
N GLY A 397 -3.67 2.21 16.16
CA GLY A 397 -3.50 2.71 17.53
C GLY A 397 -3.93 4.17 17.68
N ALA A 398 -3.63 5.03 16.70
CA ALA A 398 -4.06 6.44 16.71
C ALA A 398 -5.59 6.59 16.62
N ILE A 399 -6.25 5.76 15.83
CA ILE A 399 -7.73 5.71 15.74
C ILE A 399 -8.31 5.32 17.09
N ILE A 400 -7.81 4.27 17.72
CA ILE A 400 -8.30 3.82 19.04
C ILE A 400 -8.03 4.87 20.11
N GLY A 401 -6.87 5.54 20.08
CA GLY A 401 -6.49 6.59 21.03
C GLY A 401 -7.44 7.78 21.05
N LEU A 402 -8.17 8.06 19.96
CA LEU A 402 -9.22 9.08 19.98
C LEU A 402 -10.34 8.78 20.99
N ALA A 403 -10.64 7.51 21.23
CA ALA A 403 -11.71 7.07 22.12
C ALA A 403 -11.22 6.51 23.46
N VAL A 404 -9.94 6.21 23.59
CA VAL A 404 -9.32 5.63 24.80
C VAL A 404 -8.20 6.54 25.26
N ASP A 405 -8.41 7.18 26.42
CA ASP A 405 -7.44 8.11 26.99
C ASP A 405 -6.15 7.40 27.43
N GLY A 406 -5.00 8.04 27.20
CA GLY A 406 -3.70 7.56 27.63
C GLY A 406 -3.10 6.47 26.74
N VAL A 407 -3.60 6.23 25.53
CA VAL A 407 -2.96 5.33 24.57
C VAL A 407 -1.64 5.93 24.09
N VAL A 408 -0.56 5.17 24.26
CA VAL A 408 0.79 5.50 23.78
C VAL A 408 1.16 4.54 22.66
N ILE A 409 1.55 5.07 21.51
CA ILE A 409 1.92 4.28 20.33
C ILE A 409 3.44 4.19 20.25
N GLU A 410 3.94 2.95 20.18
CA GLU A 410 5.36 2.68 19.94
C GLU A 410 5.76 3.08 18.53
N ASN A 411 6.89 3.77 18.39
CA ASN A 411 7.51 4.08 17.11
C ASN A 411 6.56 4.62 16.03
N ILE A 412 5.89 5.75 16.33
CA ILE A 412 4.98 6.42 15.36
C ILE A 412 5.68 6.77 14.05
N GLU A 413 7.01 6.87 14.03
CA GLU A 413 7.80 7.16 12.85
C GLU A 413 7.62 6.14 11.71
N THR A 414 7.12 4.93 12.01
CA THR A 414 6.78 3.93 10.98
C THR A 414 5.77 4.45 9.97
N THR A 415 4.92 5.43 10.37
CA THR A 415 3.95 6.08 9.48
C THR A 415 4.60 6.83 8.32
N LYS A 416 5.86 7.27 8.46
CA LYS A 416 6.62 7.94 7.40
C LYS A 416 6.78 7.12 6.13
N LYS A 417 6.50 5.83 6.19
CA LYS A 417 6.46 4.94 5.04
C LYS A 417 5.43 5.38 3.98
N THR A 418 4.33 6.00 4.40
CA THR A 418 3.22 6.41 3.51
C THR A 418 2.60 7.76 3.88
N LEU A 419 2.79 8.20 5.11
CA LEU A 419 2.32 9.47 5.65
C LEU A 419 3.52 10.15 6.35
N PRO A 420 4.33 10.93 5.63
CA PRO A 420 5.61 11.46 6.13
C PRO A 420 5.50 12.28 7.41
N ASP A 421 4.41 13.00 7.59
CA ASP A 421 4.09 13.80 8.78
C ASP A 421 2.73 13.44 9.36
N PHE A 422 2.50 12.15 9.65
CA PHE A 422 1.23 11.72 10.24
C PHE A 422 0.88 12.44 11.55
N PRO A 423 1.78 12.59 12.55
CA PRO A 423 1.47 13.31 13.77
C PRO A 423 1.03 14.77 13.53
N GLY A 424 1.72 15.51 12.64
CA GLY A 424 1.36 16.90 12.31
C GLY A 424 0.03 16.99 11.57
N MET A 425 -0.20 16.12 10.57
CA MET A 425 -1.47 16.02 9.85
C MET A 425 -2.64 15.66 10.79
N TRP A 426 -2.38 14.73 11.72
CA TRP A 426 -3.38 14.30 12.72
C TRP A 426 -3.77 15.42 13.66
N GLN A 427 -2.78 16.12 14.23
CA GLN A 427 -3.03 17.26 15.11
C GLN A 427 -3.73 18.38 14.35
N GLY A 428 -3.26 18.75 13.16
CA GLY A 428 -3.89 19.78 12.33
C GLY A 428 -5.34 19.47 11.99
N MET A 429 -5.69 18.20 11.72
CA MET A 429 -7.08 17.77 11.53
C MET A 429 -7.90 17.94 12.81
N LEU A 430 -7.32 17.62 13.97
CA LEU A 430 -8.04 17.73 15.25
C LEU A 430 -8.27 19.19 15.67
N ASP A 431 -7.39 20.10 15.30
CA ASP A 431 -7.46 21.53 15.68
C ASP A 431 -8.40 22.34 14.77
N GLY A 432 -8.61 21.91 13.53
CA GLY A 432 -9.55 22.51 12.56
C GLY A 432 -10.96 22.06 12.79
#